data_8005ec54488aeee1cfd9b868f6bc1db1
#
_entry.id   8005ec54488aeee1cfd9b868f6bc1db1
#
_cell.length_a   1.000
_cell.length_b   1.000
_cell.length_c   1.000
_cell.angle_alpha   90.00
_cell.angle_beta   90.00
_cell.angle_gamma   90.00
#
_symmetry.space_group_name_H-M   'P 1'
#
loop_
_entity.id
_entity.type
_entity.pdbx_description
1 polymer ?
#
loop_
_entity_poly.entity_id
_entity_poly.type
_entity_poly.pdbx_seq_one_letter_code
_entity_poly.pdbx_strand_id
1 'polypeptide(L)'
;MSDFFQNGIVTTIHDLDGRGEGALESAVESALARAGAAPLTLVLPCLHAELRGPALEPLVRRLATIPWLGEIVIGLDRADRDGFREALALFGLLPQPHRVIWNDGPRVSALLDGLARERLAPAERGKGSNIWLCLGLVQAGGRAEVVALHDCDVVGFTPRMLARLVFPLLLPDGGFVFSKAYYPRISDGTMYGRVCRLFVTPLIRALRRCLPPTRYLEFLDSFRYPLSGECALRIGAARRLHLPCDWGMEIGVLTEVFRDHSTREICQVDVAGAYDHKHQPFPSSDRPDEGLGRMGRDIALGLFRGLAAQGVVLDLPLVRVLVNAYQRIVLDLLDSHAADAAINGLRIDRGAETRAVDCFAGCLLEAGRRFVEDDRLPPLTPTWDEVCQRVPDAAARLAAAVAADRADLGGA
;
A
#
# COMPACT_ATOMS: atom_id res chain seq x y z
N MET A 1 29.19 -4.75 -10.07
CA MET A 1 28.18 -4.57 -11.10
C MET A 1 26.90 -5.25 -10.64
N SER A 2 25.81 -4.55 -10.56
CA SER A 2 24.54 -5.12 -10.16
C SER A 2 23.74 -5.56 -11.39
N ASP A 3 24.36 -6.32 -12.27
CA ASP A 3 23.76 -6.76 -13.51
C ASP A 3 22.50 -7.56 -13.24
N PHE A 4 21.33 -6.97 -13.53
CA PHE A 4 20.05 -7.68 -13.50
C PHE A 4 19.82 -8.51 -12.22
N PHE A 5 20.39 -8.05 -11.09
CA PHE A 5 20.38 -8.79 -9.83
C PHE A 5 18.95 -9.04 -9.36
N GLN A 6 18.62 -10.31 -9.25
CA GLN A 6 17.33 -10.77 -8.71
C GLN A 6 17.43 -10.92 -7.20
N ASN A 7 16.73 -10.07 -6.44
CA ASN A 7 16.79 -10.08 -5.00
C ASN A 7 15.87 -11.15 -4.41
N GLY A 8 16.45 -12.17 -3.76
CA GLY A 8 15.69 -13.24 -3.11
C GLY A 8 14.88 -14.10 -4.09
N ILE A 9 13.61 -14.39 -3.74
CA ILE A 9 12.74 -15.34 -4.45
C ILE A 9 11.61 -14.68 -5.24
N VAL A 10 11.62 -13.35 -5.35
CA VAL A 10 10.63 -12.54 -6.10
C VAL A 10 11.30 -11.96 -7.33
N THR A 11 10.63 -11.99 -8.48
CA THR A 11 11.16 -11.39 -9.72
C THR A 11 11.35 -9.89 -9.56
N THR A 12 12.55 -9.38 -9.83
CA THR A 12 12.87 -7.95 -9.81
C THR A 12 12.97 -7.41 -11.24
N ILE A 13 12.12 -6.45 -11.58
CA ILE A 13 12.09 -5.79 -12.88
C ILE A 13 12.74 -4.41 -12.74
N HIS A 14 13.89 -4.24 -13.42
CA HIS A 14 14.68 -3.02 -13.38
C HIS A 14 14.22 -2.02 -14.44
N ASP A 15 14.43 -0.73 -14.21
CA ASP A 15 14.35 0.27 -15.26
C ASP A 15 15.69 0.34 -15.98
N LEU A 16 15.75 -0.23 -17.18
CA LEU A 16 16.96 -0.32 -17.99
C LEU A 16 16.94 0.67 -19.16
N ASP A 17 15.93 1.56 -19.17
CA ASP A 17 15.73 2.60 -20.17
C ASP A 17 15.83 2.12 -21.65
N GLY A 18 15.58 0.83 -21.87
CA GLY A 18 15.62 0.22 -23.21
C GLY A 18 14.45 0.58 -24.13
N ARG A 19 13.45 1.32 -23.60
CA ARG A 19 12.31 1.84 -24.35
C ARG A 19 12.37 3.35 -24.36
N GLY A 20 12.26 3.96 -25.52
CA GLY A 20 12.16 5.41 -25.66
C GLY A 20 10.95 5.99 -24.92
N GLU A 21 10.93 7.31 -24.78
CA GLU A 21 9.84 8.05 -24.11
C GLU A 21 8.47 7.71 -24.73
N GLY A 22 7.47 7.44 -23.90
CA GLY A 22 6.10 7.06 -24.31
C GLY A 22 5.94 5.65 -24.87
N ALA A 23 7.01 4.93 -25.17
CA ALA A 23 6.91 3.60 -25.79
C ALA A 23 6.35 2.53 -24.83
N LEU A 24 6.56 2.67 -23.52
CA LEU A 24 5.99 1.77 -22.52
C LEU A 24 4.49 1.99 -22.37
N GLU A 25 4.06 3.23 -22.30
CA GLU A 25 2.65 3.64 -22.23
C GLU A 25 1.89 3.11 -23.46
N SER A 26 2.45 3.26 -24.65
CA SER A 26 1.89 2.69 -25.88
C SER A 26 1.83 1.16 -25.86
N ALA A 27 2.81 0.50 -25.24
CA ALA A 27 2.79 -0.95 -25.08
C ALA A 27 1.69 -1.40 -24.10
N VAL A 28 1.45 -0.65 -23.02
CA VAL A 28 0.34 -0.87 -22.08
C VAL A 28 -1.00 -0.71 -22.80
N GLU A 29 -1.18 0.39 -23.54
CA GLU A 29 -2.39 0.64 -24.32
C GLU A 29 -2.68 -0.48 -25.32
N SER A 30 -1.65 -0.91 -26.06
CA SER A 30 -1.73 -2.03 -27.01
C SER A 30 -2.06 -3.35 -26.32
N ALA A 31 -1.53 -3.60 -25.11
CA ALA A 31 -1.82 -4.82 -24.37
C ALA A 31 -3.27 -4.84 -23.87
N LEU A 32 -3.77 -3.72 -23.35
CA LEU A 32 -5.17 -3.58 -22.93
C LEU A 32 -6.16 -3.71 -24.10
N ALA A 33 -5.83 -3.12 -25.26
CA ALA A 33 -6.66 -3.25 -26.45
C ALA A 33 -6.78 -4.71 -26.93
N ARG A 34 -5.70 -5.49 -26.86
CA ARG A 34 -5.69 -6.93 -27.20
C ARG A 34 -6.53 -7.78 -26.24
N ALA A 35 -6.56 -7.41 -24.95
CA ALA A 35 -7.33 -8.11 -23.94
C ALA A 35 -8.86 -7.89 -24.05
N GLY A 36 -9.34 -7.22 -25.12
CA GLY A 36 -10.76 -7.07 -25.40
C GLY A 36 -11.47 -6.07 -24.49
N ALA A 37 -10.85 -4.93 -24.22
CA ALA A 37 -11.38 -3.86 -23.39
C ALA A 37 -11.62 -4.24 -21.92
N ALA A 38 -10.83 -5.16 -21.39
CA ALA A 38 -10.78 -5.37 -19.94
C ALA A 38 -10.07 -4.18 -19.30
N PRO A 39 -10.79 -3.31 -18.61
CA PRO A 39 -10.21 -2.07 -18.16
C PRO A 39 -9.29 -2.29 -16.96
N LEU A 40 -8.19 -1.58 -16.99
CA LEU A 40 -7.41 -1.30 -15.79
C LEU A 40 -8.20 -0.30 -14.94
N THR A 41 -8.40 -0.64 -13.68
CA THR A 41 -8.96 0.28 -12.69
C THR A 41 -7.87 0.76 -11.75
N LEU A 42 -7.75 2.08 -11.61
CA LEU A 42 -6.89 2.72 -10.61
C LEU A 42 -7.68 3.02 -9.36
N VAL A 43 -7.17 2.61 -8.20
CA VAL A 43 -7.73 2.92 -6.88
C VAL A 43 -6.84 3.94 -6.19
N LEU A 44 -7.43 5.06 -5.74
CA LEU A 44 -6.79 6.16 -5.03
C LEU A 44 -7.42 6.31 -3.64
N PRO A 45 -6.84 5.73 -2.58
CA PRO A 45 -7.25 6.07 -1.23
C PRO A 45 -6.81 7.50 -0.92
N CYS A 46 -7.76 8.37 -0.56
CA CYS A 46 -7.55 9.79 -0.36
C CYS A 46 -8.10 10.23 1.00
N LEU A 47 -7.30 10.94 1.78
CA LEU A 47 -7.78 11.68 2.94
C LEU A 47 -8.27 13.05 2.49
N HIS A 48 -9.33 13.58 3.08
CA HIS A 48 -9.82 14.93 2.79
C HIS A 48 -8.71 16.00 2.91
N ALA A 49 -7.80 15.85 3.87
CA ALA A 49 -6.69 16.78 4.04
C ALA A 49 -5.75 16.86 2.82
N GLU A 50 -5.69 15.82 1.99
CA GLU A 50 -4.84 15.79 0.79
C GLU A 50 -5.39 16.68 -0.35
N LEU A 51 -6.67 17.03 -0.34
CA LEU A 51 -7.25 17.98 -1.30
C LEU A 51 -6.57 19.34 -1.28
N ARG A 52 -5.98 19.71 -0.14
CA ARG A 52 -5.24 20.96 0.06
C ARG A 52 -3.72 20.78 0.02
N GLY A 53 -3.27 19.55 -0.22
CA GLY A 53 -1.85 19.19 -0.35
C GLY A 53 -1.29 19.55 -1.73
N PRO A 54 0.03 19.69 -1.86
CA PRO A 54 0.68 20.08 -3.12
C PRO A 54 0.68 18.96 -4.17
N ALA A 55 0.39 17.72 -3.79
CA ALA A 55 0.56 16.55 -4.66
C ALA A 55 -0.69 16.21 -5.46
N LEU A 56 -1.89 16.30 -4.86
CA LEU A 56 -3.09 15.67 -5.42
C LEU A 56 -3.57 16.34 -6.71
N GLU A 57 -3.65 17.67 -6.78
CA GLU A 57 -4.10 18.34 -8.00
C GLU A 57 -3.17 18.09 -9.20
N PRO A 58 -1.83 18.21 -9.08
CA PRO A 58 -0.91 17.80 -10.15
C PRO A 58 -1.06 16.33 -10.55
N LEU A 59 -1.26 15.42 -9.60
CA LEU A 59 -1.50 14.01 -9.86
C LEU A 59 -2.77 13.82 -10.69
N VAL A 60 -3.89 14.43 -10.31
CA VAL A 60 -5.17 14.36 -11.05
C VAL A 60 -4.99 14.87 -12.49
N ARG A 61 -4.31 15.99 -12.68
CA ARG A 61 -4.02 16.55 -14.02
C ARG A 61 -3.16 15.61 -14.87
N ARG A 62 -2.19 14.91 -14.26
CA ARG A 62 -1.37 13.90 -14.96
C ARG A 62 -2.19 12.64 -15.28
N LEU A 63 -3.03 12.16 -14.37
CA LEU A 63 -3.93 11.03 -14.62
C LEU A 63 -4.89 11.34 -15.78
N ALA A 64 -5.38 12.57 -15.90
CA ALA A 64 -6.25 13.00 -16.98
C ALA A 64 -5.61 12.82 -18.38
N THR A 65 -4.29 12.75 -18.47
CA THR A 65 -3.57 12.54 -19.74
C THR A 65 -3.38 11.07 -20.12
N ILE A 66 -3.87 10.11 -19.32
CA ILE A 66 -3.67 8.68 -19.53
C ILE A 66 -4.91 8.07 -20.21
N PRO A 67 -4.93 7.85 -21.53
CA PRO A 67 -6.11 7.41 -22.25
C PRO A 67 -6.50 5.95 -21.99
N TRP A 68 -5.54 5.13 -21.58
CA TRP A 68 -5.72 3.69 -21.36
C TRP A 68 -6.23 3.32 -19.94
N LEU A 69 -6.49 4.31 -19.07
CA LEU A 69 -7.20 4.07 -17.81
C LEU A 69 -8.68 3.85 -18.07
N GLY A 70 -9.18 2.65 -17.74
CA GLY A 70 -10.57 2.29 -17.92
C GLY A 70 -11.49 2.92 -16.89
N GLU A 71 -11.04 3.00 -15.63
CA GLU A 71 -11.77 3.62 -14.52
C GLU A 71 -10.83 4.08 -13.42
N ILE A 72 -11.21 5.12 -12.68
CA ILE A 72 -10.55 5.58 -11.46
C ILE A 72 -11.55 5.54 -10.31
N VAL A 73 -11.24 4.82 -9.24
CA VAL A 73 -12.05 4.74 -8.02
C VAL A 73 -11.32 5.45 -6.90
N ILE A 74 -11.93 6.48 -6.37
CA ILE A 74 -11.37 7.31 -5.30
C ILE A 74 -12.12 7.02 -4.00
N GLY A 75 -11.42 6.61 -2.96
CA GLY A 75 -11.99 6.46 -1.62
C GLY A 75 -11.67 7.69 -0.78
N LEU A 76 -12.64 8.58 -0.59
CA LEU A 76 -12.48 9.79 0.20
C LEU A 76 -12.81 9.50 1.66
N ASP A 77 -11.83 9.65 2.54
CA ASP A 77 -11.95 9.42 3.97
C ASP A 77 -11.82 10.71 4.77
N ARG A 78 -12.52 10.80 5.91
CA ARG A 78 -12.53 11.93 6.84
C ARG A 78 -13.02 13.23 6.21
N ALA A 79 -14.00 13.15 5.37
CA ALA A 79 -14.66 14.30 4.73
C ALA A 79 -16.05 14.52 5.28
N ASP A 80 -16.39 15.76 5.53
CA ASP A 80 -17.78 16.21 5.69
C ASP A 80 -18.44 16.42 4.31
N ARG A 81 -19.68 16.92 4.31
CA ARG A 81 -20.44 17.17 3.10
C ARG A 81 -19.77 18.19 2.18
N ASP A 82 -19.14 19.21 2.73
CA ASP A 82 -18.46 20.24 1.94
C ASP A 82 -17.14 19.73 1.39
N GLY A 83 -16.38 18.98 2.16
CA GLY A 83 -15.19 18.28 1.69
C GLY A 83 -15.48 17.27 0.58
N PHE A 84 -16.61 16.58 0.64
CA PHE A 84 -17.03 15.69 -0.45
C PHE A 84 -17.37 16.49 -1.72
N ARG A 85 -18.03 17.65 -1.59
CA ARG A 85 -18.29 18.54 -2.73
C ARG A 85 -16.99 19.06 -3.36
N GLU A 86 -16.02 19.47 -2.53
CA GLU A 86 -14.68 19.89 -2.96
C GLU A 86 -13.98 18.77 -3.73
N ALA A 87 -14.01 17.52 -3.23
CA ALA A 87 -13.44 16.36 -3.90
C ALA A 87 -14.10 16.09 -5.26
N LEU A 88 -15.43 16.15 -5.35
CA LEU A 88 -16.14 15.96 -6.61
C LEU A 88 -15.75 17.01 -7.66
N ALA A 89 -15.52 18.26 -7.24
CA ALA A 89 -15.06 19.32 -8.14
C ALA A 89 -13.64 19.05 -8.66
N LEU A 90 -12.71 18.63 -7.80
CA LEU A 90 -11.35 18.30 -8.21
C LEU A 90 -11.29 17.07 -9.13
N PHE A 91 -11.91 15.97 -8.73
CA PHE A 91 -11.90 14.74 -9.54
C PHE A 91 -12.76 14.84 -10.80
N GLY A 92 -13.66 15.83 -10.88
CA GLY A 92 -14.39 16.18 -12.10
C GLY A 92 -13.49 16.65 -13.26
N LEU A 93 -12.21 16.94 -13.00
CA LEU A 93 -11.21 17.21 -14.04
C LEU A 93 -10.77 15.96 -14.81
N LEU A 94 -11.08 14.77 -14.33
CA LEU A 94 -10.75 13.51 -14.98
C LEU A 94 -11.69 13.23 -16.14
N PRO A 95 -11.19 13.06 -17.38
CA PRO A 95 -12.02 12.69 -18.52
C PRO A 95 -12.42 11.20 -18.49
N GLN A 96 -11.67 10.37 -17.77
CA GLN A 96 -11.95 8.94 -17.64
C GLN A 96 -13.17 8.72 -16.74
N PRO A 97 -13.88 7.59 -16.92
CA PRO A 97 -14.87 7.15 -15.95
C PRO A 97 -14.27 7.13 -14.55
N HIS A 98 -14.90 7.82 -13.60
CA HIS A 98 -14.42 7.85 -12.23
C HIS A 98 -15.58 7.87 -11.23
N ARG A 99 -15.34 7.29 -10.07
CA ARG A 99 -16.28 7.26 -8.95
C ARG A 99 -15.57 7.66 -7.68
N VAL A 100 -16.19 8.57 -6.92
CA VAL A 100 -15.72 9.01 -5.61
C VAL A 100 -16.63 8.39 -4.55
N ILE A 101 -16.07 7.57 -3.68
CA ILE A 101 -16.76 7.04 -2.50
C ILE A 101 -16.57 8.05 -1.37
N TRP A 102 -17.67 8.52 -0.82
CA TRP A 102 -17.64 9.27 0.43
C TRP A 102 -17.75 8.30 1.61
N ASN A 103 -16.61 7.90 2.19
CA ASN A 103 -16.56 6.89 3.26
C ASN A 103 -17.39 7.29 4.48
N ASP A 104 -17.54 8.60 4.72
CA ASP A 104 -18.35 9.19 5.80
C ASP A 104 -19.78 9.48 5.36
N GLY A 105 -20.13 9.18 4.10
CA GLY A 105 -21.44 9.42 3.53
C GLY A 105 -22.53 8.64 4.25
N PRO A 106 -23.73 9.21 4.39
CA PRO A 106 -24.80 8.59 5.19
C PRO A 106 -25.26 7.25 4.61
N ARG A 107 -25.27 7.10 3.29
CA ARG A 107 -25.70 5.86 2.62
C ARG A 107 -24.64 4.77 2.70
N VAL A 108 -23.36 5.14 2.49
CA VAL A 108 -22.22 4.22 2.68
C VAL A 108 -22.14 3.77 4.14
N SER A 109 -22.28 4.68 5.11
CA SER A 109 -22.27 4.36 6.54
C SER A 109 -23.41 3.41 6.90
N ALA A 110 -24.63 3.66 6.43
CA ALA A 110 -25.78 2.78 6.70
C ALA A 110 -25.59 1.36 6.12
N LEU A 111 -24.95 1.25 4.95
CA LEU A 111 -24.57 -0.05 4.38
C LEU A 111 -23.56 -0.77 5.25
N LEU A 112 -22.50 -0.07 5.68
CA LEU A 112 -21.46 -0.63 6.56
C LEU A 112 -22.04 -1.10 7.89
N ASP A 113 -22.95 -0.33 8.51
CA ASP A 113 -23.66 -0.74 9.73
C ASP A 113 -24.48 -2.02 9.53
N GLY A 114 -25.09 -2.17 8.35
CA GLY A 114 -25.79 -3.39 7.96
C GLY A 114 -24.87 -4.60 7.85
N LEU A 115 -23.75 -4.45 7.16
CA LEU A 115 -22.75 -5.50 7.00
C LEU A 115 -22.03 -5.83 8.33
N ALA A 116 -21.82 -4.84 9.19
CA ALA A 116 -21.17 -5.04 10.49
C ALA A 116 -22.00 -5.95 11.43
N ARG A 117 -23.33 -5.89 11.37
CA ARG A 117 -24.20 -6.80 12.13
C ARG A 117 -23.98 -8.26 11.76
N GLU A 118 -23.59 -8.50 10.52
CA GLU A 118 -23.25 -9.81 9.99
C GLU A 118 -21.74 -10.13 10.09
N ARG A 119 -20.95 -9.25 10.70
CA ARG A 119 -19.47 -9.32 10.75
C ARG A 119 -18.82 -9.34 9.35
N LEU A 120 -19.42 -8.61 8.42
CA LEU A 120 -18.99 -8.52 7.01
C LEU A 120 -18.49 -7.12 6.63
N ALA A 121 -18.17 -6.28 7.60
CA ALA A 121 -17.57 -4.97 7.41
C ALA A 121 -16.20 -4.89 8.11
N PRO A 122 -15.31 -3.98 7.67
CA PRO A 122 -14.12 -3.63 8.43
C PRO A 122 -14.49 -3.21 9.87
N ALA A 123 -13.72 -3.69 10.84
CA ALA A 123 -13.98 -3.36 12.25
C ALA A 123 -13.49 -1.97 12.65
N GLU A 124 -12.52 -1.43 11.91
CA GLU A 124 -11.89 -0.15 12.17
C GLU A 124 -11.77 0.67 10.89
N ARG A 125 -11.69 1.99 11.05
CA ARG A 125 -11.40 2.92 9.96
C ARG A 125 -9.91 3.06 9.74
N GLY A 126 -9.50 3.17 8.49
CA GLY A 126 -8.11 3.37 8.12
C GLY A 126 -7.87 3.16 6.63
N LYS A 127 -6.60 3.15 6.20
CA LYS A 127 -6.23 2.99 4.79
C LYS A 127 -6.76 1.66 4.23
N GLY A 128 -6.64 0.56 4.97
CA GLY A 128 -7.13 -0.75 4.54
C GLY A 128 -8.64 -0.81 4.37
N SER A 129 -9.43 -0.22 5.28
CA SER A 129 -10.89 -0.15 5.11
C SER A 129 -11.33 0.74 3.95
N ASN A 130 -10.58 1.83 3.68
CA ASN A 130 -10.81 2.67 2.52
C ASN A 130 -10.55 1.89 1.21
N ILE A 131 -9.41 1.20 1.10
CA ILE A 131 -9.10 0.35 -0.05
C ILE A 131 -10.14 -0.77 -0.19
N TRP A 132 -10.58 -1.38 0.90
CA TRP A 132 -11.62 -2.41 0.90
C TRP A 132 -12.92 -1.90 0.27
N LEU A 133 -13.39 -0.69 0.64
CA LEU A 133 -14.55 -0.06 0.01
C LEU A 133 -14.33 0.17 -1.49
N CYS A 134 -13.16 0.67 -1.87
CA CYS A 134 -12.82 0.86 -3.28
C CYS A 134 -12.88 -0.46 -4.06
N LEU A 135 -12.30 -1.54 -3.53
CA LEU A 135 -12.33 -2.87 -4.17
C LEU A 135 -13.76 -3.40 -4.33
N GLY A 136 -14.64 -3.15 -3.35
CA GLY A 136 -16.06 -3.49 -3.46
C GLY A 136 -16.75 -2.75 -4.61
N LEU A 137 -16.44 -1.47 -4.76
CA LEU A 137 -16.99 -0.67 -5.87
C LEU A 137 -16.41 -1.11 -7.22
N VAL A 138 -15.13 -1.47 -7.29
CA VAL A 138 -14.53 -2.07 -8.50
C VAL A 138 -15.25 -3.37 -8.85
N GLN A 139 -15.52 -4.23 -7.89
CA GLN A 139 -16.25 -5.48 -8.11
C GLN A 139 -17.68 -5.23 -8.60
N ALA A 140 -18.39 -4.24 -8.06
CA ALA A 140 -19.72 -3.87 -8.52
C ALA A 140 -19.73 -3.47 -10.01
N GLY A 141 -18.65 -2.89 -10.51
CA GLY A 141 -18.48 -2.53 -11.92
C GLY A 141 -18.32 -3.73 -12.86
N GLY A 142 -17.79 -4.85 -12.35
CA GLY A 142 -17.65 -6.13 -13.05
C GLY A 142 -16.75 -6.13 -14.30
N ARG A 143 -16.00 -5.06 -14.55
CA ARG A 143 -15.24 -4.86 -15.80
C ARG A 143 -13.72 -4.95 -15.62
N ALA A 144 -13.21 -4.73 -14.40
CA ALA A 144 -11.79 -4.70 -14.15
C ALA A 144 -11.18 -6.10 -14.21
N GLU A 145 -10.06 -6.27 -14.91
CA GLU A 145 -9.19 -7.44 -14.81
C GLU A 145 -7.95 -7.17 -13.97
N VAL A 146 -7.45 -5.94 -14.02
CA VAL A 146 -6.32 -5.47 -13.24
C VAL A 146 -6.72 -4.26 -12.41
N VAL A 147 -6.33 -4.26 -11.15
CA VAL A 147 -6.50 -3.15 -10.22
C VAL A 147 -5.13 -2.66 -9.82
N ALA A 148 -4.86 -1.37 -9.98
CA ALA A 148 -3.70 -0.71 -9.45
C ALA A 148 -4.07 0.13 -8.23
N LEU A 149 -3.32 0.04 -7.16
CA LEU A 149 -3.39 0.91 -5.99
C LEU A 149 -2.27 1.95 -6.11
N HIS A 150 -2.58 3.21 -5.84
CA HIS A 150 -1.59 4.29 -5.84
C HIS A 150 -1.94 5.29 -4.74
N ASP A 151 -0.94 5.76 -4.01
CA ASP A 151 -1.14 6.81 -3.01
C ASP A 151 -1.40 8.16 -3.68
N CYS A 152 -2.25 8.99 -3.08
CA CYS A 152 -2.66 10.26 -3.66
C CYS A 152 -1.76 11.46 -3.26
N ASP A 153 -0.80 11.24 -2.36
CA ASP A 153 0.12 12.24 -1.83
C ASP A 153 1.51 12.23 -2.50
N VAL A 154 1.62 11.59 -3.66
CA VAL A 154 2.87 11.44 -4.42
C VAL A 154 3.17 12.71 -5.21
N VAL A 155 4.31 13.34 -4.92
CA VAL A 155 4.84 14.46 -5.66
C VAL A 155 5.64 13.95 -6.87
N GLY A 156 5.41 14.52 -8.04
CA GLY A 156 6.17 14.15 -9.25
C GLY A 156 5.67 12.87 -9.95
N PHE A 157 4.42 12.47 -9.74
CA PHE A 157 3.79 11.37 -10.48
C PHE A 157 3.94 11.54 -12.00
N THR A 158 4.26 10.46 -12.70
CA THR A 158 4.27 10.40 -14.17
C THR A 158 3.49 9.19 -14.67
N PRO A 159 2.88 9.25 -15.87
CA PRO A 159 2.21 8.11 -16.49
C PRO A 159 3.10 6.86 -16.59
N ARG A 160 4.41 7.06 -16.83
CA ARG A 160 5.41 5.98 -16.89
C ARG A 160 5.45 5.16 -15.59
N MET A 161 5.34 5.78 -14.41
CA MET A 161 5.32 5.07 -13.13
C MET A 161 4.18 4.04 -13.07
N LEU A 162 2.98 4.45 -13.46
CA LEU A 162 1.83 3.57 -13.50
C LEU A 162 1.96 2.52 -14.60
N ALA A 163 2.43 2.90 -15.79
CA ALA A 163 2.68 1.97 -16.88
C ALA A 163 3.67 0.87 -16.47
N ARG A 164 4.77 1.22 -15.80
CA ARG A 164 5.74 0.25 -15.26
C ARG A 164 5.12 -0.70 -14.26
N LEU A 165 4.31 -0.17 -13.35
CA LEU A 165 3.66 -0.95 -12.31
C LEU A 165 2.71 -2.01 -12.87
N VAL A 166 1.92 -1.66 -13.90
CA VAL A 166 0.85 -2.53 -14.42
C VAL A 166 1.29 -3.44 -15.56
N PHE A 167 2.32 -3.05 -16.31
CA PHE A 167 2.72 -3.77 -17.52
C PHE A 167 3.06 -5.25 -17.29
N PRO A 168 3.72 -5.67 -16.19
CA PRO A 168 3.99 -7.09 -15.93
C PRO A 168 2.72 -7.96 -15.91
N LEU A 169 1.60 -7.42 -15.40
CA LEU A 169 0.33 -8.14 -15.34
C LEU A 169 -0.36 -8.24 -16.72
N LEU A 170 0.07 -7.43 -17.68
CA LEU A 170 -0.48 -7.37 -19.03
C LEU A 170 0.32 -8.18 -20.05
N LEU A 171 1.46 -8.73 -19.66
CA LEU A 171 2.27 -9.59 -20.52
C LEU A 171 1.52 -10.88 -20.84
N PRO A 172 1.36 -11.26 -22.12
CA PRO A 172 0.58 -12.45 -22.52
C PRO A 172 1.10 -13.74 -21.86
N ASP A 173 2.42 -13.89 -21.76
CA ASP A 173 3.09 -15.07 -21.21
C ASP A 173 3.72 -14.80 -19.83
N GLY A 174 3.47 -13.63 -19.22
CA GLY A 174 4.14 -13.19 -18.00
C GLY A 174 3.71 -13.93 -16.73
N GLY A 175 2.46 -14.39 -16.68
CA GLY A 175 1.90 -15.15 -15.54
C GLY A 175 1.87 -14.38 -14.22
N PHE A 176 2.19 -13.09 -14.18
CA PHE A 176 2.17 -12.31 -12.95
C PHE A 176 0.75 -11.97 -12.52
N VAL A 177 0.53 -12.15 -11.21
CA VAL A 177 -0.74 -11.84 -10.52
C VAL A 177 -0.59 -10.60 -9.64
N PHE A 178 0.63 -10.34 -9.17
CA PHE A 178 0.95 -9.23 -8.29
C PHE A 178 2.23 -8.53 -8.74
N SER A 179 2.18 -7.21 -8.78
CA SER A 179 3.33 -6.32 -9.05
C SER A 179 3.41 -5.26 -7.95
N LYS A 180 4.59 -5.04 -7.38
CA LYS A 180 4.82 -4.04 -6.34
C LYS A 180 5.90 -3.06 -6.76
N ALA A 181 5.63 -1.77 -6.61
CA ALA A 181 6.60 -0.75 -6.91
C ALA A 181 7.76 -0.73 -5.90
N TYR A 182 8.95 -0.40 -6.37
CA TYR A 182 10.04 0.07 -5.52
C TYR A 182 10.70 1.31 -6.13
N TYR A 183 11.26 2.13 -5.28
CA TYR A 183 11.85 3.43 -5.63
C TYR A 183 12.70 3.96 -4.47
N PRO A 184 13.72 4.79 -4.74
CA PRO A 184 14.41 5.52 -3.68
C PRO A 184 13.56 6.70 -3.20
N ARG A 185 13.48 6.87 -1.88
CA ARG A 185 12.80 8.01 -1.25
C ARG A 185 13.76 9.17 -1.14
N ILE A 186 13.73 10.06 -2.11
CA ILE A 186 14.59 11.24 -2.19
C ILE A 186 13.71 12.47 -2.46
N SER A 187 13.87 13.51 -1.67
CA SER A 187 13.24 14.81 -1.86
C SER A 187 14.20 15.91 -1.46
N ASP A 188 14.28 16.97 -2.26
CA ASP A 188 15.13 18.14 -2.02
C ASP A 188 16.57 17.79 -1.62
N GLY A 189 17.19 16.81 -2.30
CA GLY A 189 18.54 16.36 -2.01
C GLY A 189 18.71 15.70 -0.64
N THR A 190 17.64 15.18 -0.05
CA THR A 190 17.62 14.49 1.25
C THR A 190 17.17 13.05 1.09
N MET A 191 17.88 12.11 1.75
CA MET A 191 17.51 10.72 1.79
C MET A 191 16.42 10.49 2.86
N TYR A 192 15.28 9.97 2.42
CA TYR A 192 14.12 9.62 3.26
C TYR A 192 13.89 8.10 3.37
N GLY A 193 12.66 7.68 3.62
CA GLY A 193 12.30 6.26 3.73
C GLY A 193 12.70 5.61 5.05
N ARG A 194 12.76 6.39 6.14
CA ARG A 194 13.20 5.95 7.47
C ARG A 194 12.53 4.67 7.95
N VAL A 195 11.20 4.55 7.78
CA VAL A 195 10.46 3.37 8.26
C VAL A 195 10.93 2.10 7.55
N CYS A 196 11.13 2.15 6.24
CA CYS A 196 11.64 1.01 5.50
C CYS A 196 13.11 0.73 5.83
N ARG A 197 13.99 1.76 5.72
CA ARG A 197 15.44 1.62 5.89
C ARG A 197 15.87 1.30 7.32
N LEU A 198 15.22 1.93 8.31
CA LEU A 198 15.64 1.86 9.70
C LEU A 198 14.76 0.95 10.56
N PHE A 199 13.64 0.50 10.06
CA PHE A 199 12.75 -0.36 10.83
C PHE A 199 12.44 -1.67 10.12
N VAL A 200 11.72 -1.64 8.99
CA VAL A 200 11.18 -2.87 8.39
C VAL A 200 12.28 -3.78 7.86
N THR A 201 13.21 -3.25 7.07
CA THR A 201 14.33 -4.06 6.54
C THR A 201 15.22 -4.62 7.66
N PRO A 202 15.68 -3.82 8.64
CA PRO A 202 16.44 -4.36 9.77
C PRO A 202 15.65 -5.37 10.61
N LEU A 203 14.35 -5.14 10.81
CA LEU A 203 13.48 -6.06 11.56
C LEU A 203 13.31 -7.41 10.86
N ILE A 204 13.05 -7.42 9.55
CA ILE A 204 12.99 -8.66 8.77
C ILE A 204 14.32 -9.42 8.87
N ARG A 205 15.45 -8.73 8.77
CA ARG A 205 16.79 -9.35 8.92
C ARG A 205 17.06 -9.85 10.34
N ALA A 206 16.58 -9.13 11.36
CA ALA A 206 16.65 -9.58 12.74
C ALA A 206 15.80 -10.84 12.98
N LEU A 207 14.59 -10.88 12.45
CA LEU A 207 13.72 -12.07 12.47
C LEU A 207 14.39 -13.27 11.78
N ARG A 208 15.00 -13.06 10.61
CA ARG A 208 15.77 -14.12 9.91
C ARG A 208 16.97 -14.62 10.69
N ARG A 209 17.56 -13.78 11.54
CA ARG A 209 18.68 -14.16 12.43
C ARG A 209 18.21 -14.93 13.67
N CYS A 210 17.04 -14.57 14.21
CA CYS A 210 16.53 -15.12 15.48
C CYS A 210 15.67 -16.38 15.29
N LEU A 211 15.12 -16.59 14.09
CA LEU A 211 14.19 -17.69 13.78
C LEU A 211 14.83 -18.68 12.82
N PRO A 212 14.36 -19.93 12.81
CA PRO A 212 14.70 -20.88 11.75
C PRO A 212 14.36 -20.31 10.36
N PRO A 213 15.08 -20.67 9.30
CA PRO A 213 14.80 -20.21 7.95
C PRO A 213 13.33 -20.51 7.54
N THR A 214 12.61 -19.47 7.11
CA THR A 214 11.25 -19.60 6.58
C THR A 214 11.17 -18.95 5.21
N ARG A 215 10.41 -19.56 4.30
CA ARG A 215 10.17 -18.98 2.97
C ARG A 215 9.42 -17.63 3.06
N TYR A 216 8.60 -17.44 4.09
CA TYR A 216 7.90 -16.18 4.32
C TYR A 216 8.84 -15.02 4.60
N LEU A 217 9.83 -15.22 5.48
CA LEU A 217 10.83 -14.17 5.76
C LEU A 217 11.77 -13.94 4.56
N GLU A 218 12.11 -14.99 3.82
CA GLU A 218 12.86 -14.85 2.56
C GLU A 218 12.07 -14.05 1.53
N PHE A 219 10.77 -14.32 1.41
CA PHE A 219 9.86 -13.56 0.54
C PHE A 219 9.80 -12.09 0.91
N LEU A 220 9.59 -11.75 2.19
CA LEU A 220 9.55 -10.36 2.65
C LEU A 220 10.88 -9.63 2.42
N ASP A 221 12.03 -10.28 2.68
CA ASP A 221 13.37 -9.72 2.48
C ASP A 221 13.75 -9.59 0.99
N SER A 222 12.97 -10.21 0.09
CA SER A 222 13.14 -10.06 -1.36
C SER A 222 12.72 -8.68 -1.86
N PHE A 223 11.80 -7.98 -1.17
CA PHE A 223 11.32 -6.68 -1.61
C PHE A 223 12.28 -5.57 -1.22
N ARG A 224 12.67 -4.75 -2.21
CA ARG A 224 13.51 -3.55 -2.01
C ARG A 224 12.75 -2.46 -1.24
N TYR A 225 11.45 -2.37 -1.43
CA TYR A 225 10.59 -1.43 -0.71
C TYR A 225 9.26 -2.09 -0.31
N PRO A 226 9.23 -2.91 0.77
CA PRO A 226 8.04 -3.66 1.18
C PRO A 226 6.85 -2.78 1.59
N LEU A 227 7.09 -1.54 1.99
CA LEU A 227 6.07 -0.57 2.40
C LEU A 227 5.58 0.36 1.28
N SER A 228 5.90 0.10 0.02
CA SER A 228 5.29 0.85 -1.08
C SER A 228 3.77 0.70 -1.04
N GLY A 229 3.03 1.80 -1.11
CA GLY A 229 1.56 1.79 -1.27
C GLY A 229 1.15 1.40 -2.69
N GLU A 230 2.07 1.57 -3.65
CA GLU A 230 1.85 1.31 -5.06
C GLU A 230 2.02 -0.17 -5.36
N CYS A 231 0.92 -0.81 -5.73
CA CYS A 231 0.91 -2.18 -6.23
C CYS A 231 -0.19 -2.38 -7.26
N ALA A 232 -0.08 -3.42 -8.06
CA ALA A 232 -1.11 -3.84 -8.98
C ALA A 232 -1.39 -5.33 -8.82
N LEU A 233 -2.66 -5.70 -8.95
CA LEU A 233 -3.14 -7.08 -8.79
C LEU A 233 -4.12 -7.43 -9.90
N ARG A 234 -4.19 -8.71 -10.26
CA ARG A 234 -5.36 -9.22 -10.96
C ARG A 234 -6.57 -9.18 -10.04
N ILE A 235 -7.74 -8.87 -10.57
CA ILE A 235 -8.97 -8.68 -9.77
C ILE A 235 -9.30 -9.91 -8.91
N GLY A 236 -9.05 -11.12 -9.42
CA GLY A 236 -9.27 -12.36 -8.68
C GLY A 236 -8.43 -12.46 -7.39
N ALA A 237 -7.22 -11.90 -7.37
CA ALA A 237 -6.41 -11.80 -6.16
C ALA A 237 -6.92 -10.66 -5.25
N ALA A 238 -7.23 -9.50 -5.82
CA ALA A 238 -7.69 -8.33 -5.06
C ALA A 238 -8.96 -8.61 -4.24
N ARG A 239 -9.91 -9.39 -4.77
CA ARG A 239 -11.17 -9.74 -4.09
C ARG A 239 -10.99 -10.66 -2.87
N ARG A 240 -9.87 -11.38 -2.80
CA ARG A 240 -9.55 -12.33 -1.72
C ARG A 240 -8.64 -11.77 -0.64
N LEU A 241 -8.31 -10.48 -0.72
CA LEU A 241 -7.45 -9.85 0.29
C LEU A 241 -8.19 -9.65 1.62
N HIS A 242 -7.60 -10.16 2.69
CA HIS A 242 -7.90 -9.74 4.05
C HIS A 242 -6.95 -8.60 4.43
N LEU A 243 -7.45 -7.40 4.56
CA LEU A 243 -6.63 -6.22 4.77
C LEU A 243 -6.60 -5.83 6.27
N PRO A 244 -5.42 -5.55 6.84
CA PRO A 244 -5.34 -4.75 8.06
C PRO A 244 -5.91 -3.35 7.80
N CYS A 245 -6.64 -2.81 8.77
CA CYS A 245 -7.17 -1.45 8.65
C CYS A 245 -6.14 -0.38 9.01
N ASP A 246 -5.08 -0.76 9.73
CA ASP A 246 -4.01 0.08 10.27
C ASP A 246 -2.79 0.24 9.32
N TRP A 247 -1.68 0.72 9.86
CA TRP A 247 -0.41 0.90 9.12
C TRP A 247 0.31 -0.42 8.76
N GLY A 248 -0.23 -1.56 9.17
CA GLY A 248 0.24 -2.88 8.73
C GLY A 248 -0.27 -3.30 7.35
N MET A 249 -1.04 -2.45 6.66
CA MET A 249 -1.76 -2.78 5.42
C MET A 249 -0.82 -3.31 4.34
N GLU A 250 0.30 -2.66 4.06
CA GLU A 250 1.24 -3.07 3.02
C GLU A 250 1.87 -4.45 3.31
N ILE A 251 2.22 -4.71 4.57
CA ILE A 251 2.71 -6.03 5.01
C ILE A 251 1.60 -7.07 4.94
N GLY A 252 0.37 -6.69 5.31
CA GLY A 252 -0.79 -7.56 5.20
C GLY A 252 -1.06 -7.99 3.77
N VAL A 253 -1.02 -7.07 2.80
CA VAL A 253 -1.14 -7.41 1.37
C VAL A 253 -0.06 -8.39 0.94
N LEU A 254 1.20 -8.18 1.33
CA LEU A 254 2.29 -9.11 1.02
C LEU A 254 2.05 -10.49 1.67
N THR A 255 1.52 -10.54 2.88
CA THR A 255 1.19 -11.80 3.58
C THR A 255 0.10 -12.57 2.84
N GLU A 256 -0.97 -11.89 2.41
CA GLU A 256 -2.07 -12.51 1.67
C GLU A 256 -1.62 -13.01 0.29
N VAL A 257 -0.82 -12.21 -0.42
CA VAL A 257 -0.26 -12.61 -1.71
C VAL A 257 0.68 -13.81 -1.57
N PHE A 258 1.51 -13.86 -0.52
CA PHE A 258 2.36 -15.02 -0.24
C PHE A 258 1.56 -16.29 0.07
N ARG A 259 0.43 -16.14 0.79
CA ARG A 259 -0.44 -17.28 1.14
C ARG A 259 -1.09 -17.90 -0.10
N ASP A 260 -1.57 -17.06 -1.03
CA ASP A 260 -2.46 -17.48 -2.10
C ASP A 260 -1.74 -17.74 -3.44
N HIS A 261 -0.50 -17.24 -3.62
CA HIS A 261 0.18 -17.26 -4.91
C HIS A 261 1.61 -17.79 -4.83
N SER A 262 2.06 -18.39 -5.92
CA SER A 262 3.45 -18.77 -6.10
C SER A 262 4.34 -17.52 -6.22
N THR A 263 5.55 -17.58 -5.66
CA THR A 263 6.52 -16.49 -5.81
C THR A 263 6.92 -16.21 -7.26
N ARG A 264 6.67 -17.15 -8.18
CA ARG A 264 6.85 -16.97 -9.63
C ARG A 264 5.80 -16.05 -10.26
N GLU A 265 4.64 -15.90 -9.60
CA GLU A 265 3.54 -15.04 -10.05
C GLU A 265 3.65 -13.63 -9.46
N ILE A 266 4.74 -13.35 -8.75
CA ILE A 266 4.96 -12.11 -8.01
C ILE A 266 6.20 -11.39 -8.53
N CYS A 267 6.08 -10.10 -8.81
CA CYS A 267 7.23 -9.27 -9.14
C CYS A 267 7.25 -7.96 -8.35
N GLN A 268 8.42 -7.36 -8.31
CA GLN A 268 8.63 -5.98 -7.91
C GLN A 268 9.23 -5.18 -9.05
N VAL A 269 8.85 -3.92 -9.19
CA VAL A 269 9.19 -3.10 -10.37
C VAL A 269 9.82 -1.77 -9.94
N ASP A 270 10.93 -1.42 -10.55
CA ASP A 270 11.51 -0.09 -10.46
C ASP A 270 10.61 0.91 -11.20
N VAL A 271 10.01 1.85 -10.50
CA VAL A 271 9.06 2.79 -11.11
C VAL A 271 9.59 4.21 -11.23
N ALA A 272 10.61 4.57 -10.45
CA ALA A 272 11.16 5.92 -10.46
C ALA A 272 12.58 5.99 -9.88
N GLY A 273 13.41 6.86 -10.43
CA GLY A 273 14.74 7.16 -9.87
C GLY A 273 14.71 8.03 -8.62
N ALA A 274 13.59 8.73 -8.35
CA ALA A 274 13.33 9.47 -7.11
C ALA A 274 11.82 9.51 -6.88
N TYR A 275 11.42 9.47 -5.60
CA TYR A 275 10.02 9.43 -5.23
C TYR A 275 9.80 10.18 -3.93
N ASP A 276 8.89 11.13 -3.96
CA ASP A 276 8.55 11.97 -2.81
C ASP A 276 7.07 11.87 -2.48
N HIS A 277 6.76 11.72 -1.21
CA HIS A 277 5.43 11.82 -0.65
C HIS A 277 5.50 12.29 0.79
N LYS A 278 4.36 12.58 1.39
CA LYS A 278 4.23 13.08 2.76
C LYS A 278 5.06 12.28 3.78
N HIS A 279 5.74 13.00 4.66
CA HIS A 279 6.55 12.43 5.72
C HIS A 279 5.78 12.43 7.05
N GLN A 280 5.75 11.30 7.74
CA GLN A 280 5.18 11.23 9.08
C GLN A 280 6.14 11.89 10.09
N PRO A 281 5.63 12.73 10.99
CA PRO A 281 6.43 13.36 12.04
C PRO A 281 6.91 12.32 13.06
N PHE A 282 7.98 12.66 13.79
CA PHE A 282 8.32 11.93 15.00
C PHE A 282 7.20 12.05 16.02
N PRO A 283 6.95 11.00 16.82
CA PRO A 283 6.04 11.10 17.95
C PRO A 283 6.57 12.17 18.91
N SER A 284 5.69 13.01 19.43
CA SER A 284 6.02 13.89 20.55
C SER A 284 6.09 13.09 21.84
N SER A 285 6.81 13.62 22.85
CA SER A 285 6.85 13.02 24.21
C SER A 285 5.46 12.81 24.81
N ASP A 286 4.52 13.68 24.43
CA ASP A 286 3.15 13.69 24.94
C ASP A 286 2.21 12.76 24.16
N ARG A 287 2.64 12.25 22.98
CA ARG A 287 1.85 11.41 22.06
C ARG A 287 2.70 10.32 21.42
N PRO A 288 3.18 9.35 22.19
CA PRO A 288 4.01 8.26 21.68
C PRO A 288 3.25 7.37 20.67
N ASP A 289 1.92 7.38 20.74
CA ASP A 289 1.02 6.58 19.90
C ASP A 289 0.64 7.24 18.57
N GLU A 290 1.28 8.35 18.20
CA GLU A 290 1.06 9.04 16.92
C GLU A 290 2.27 8.95 15.99
N GLY A 291 2.06 9.28 14.72
CA GLY A 291 3.13 9.37 13.72
C GLY A 291 3.92 8.07 13.55
N LEU A 292 5.25 8.19 13.54
CA LEU A 292 6.16 7.06 13.34
C LEU A 292 6.07 5.99 14.44
N GLY A 293 5.70 6.36 15.67
CA GLY A 293 5.53 5.41 16.78
C GLY A 293 4.39 4.44 16.51
N ARG A 294 3.19 4.96 16.22
CA ARG A 294 2.04 4.15 15.85
C ARG A 294 2.33 3.29 14.62
N MET A 295 2.90 3.91 13.58
CA MET A 295 3.23 3.22 12.34
C MET A 295 4.18 2.03 12.59
N GLY A 296 5.25 2.23 13.37
CA GLY A 296 6.20 1.16 13.70
C GLY A 296 5.54 0.01 14.46
N ARG A 297 4.69 0.30 15.44
CA ARG A 297 3.96 -0.71 16.21
C ARG A 297 3.00 -1.52 15.33
N ASP A 298 2.18 -0.86 14.53
CA ASP A 298 1.19 -1.52 13.68
C ASP A 298 1.86 -2.42 12.63
N ILE A 299 2.97 -1.97 12.04
CA ILE A 299 3.78 -2.77 11.10
C ILE A 299 4.38 -4.01 11.80
N ALA A 300 4.95 -3.84 13.01
CA ALA A 300 5.50 -4.97 13.75
C ALA A 300 4.42 -6.00 14.10
N LEU A 301 3.24 -5.56 14.52
CA LEU A 301 2.08 -6.44 14.76
C LEU A 301 1.65 -7.19 13.50
N GLY A 302 1.66 -6.52 12.34
CA GLY A 302 1.40 -7.14 11.04
C GLY A 302 2.40 -8.26 10.71
N LEU A 303 3.70 -8.00 10.93
CA LEU A 303 4.77 -9.02 10.76
C LEU A 303 4.61 -10.19 11.72
N PHE A 304 4.32 -9.94 12.99
CA PHE A 304 4.10 -10.99 13.99
C PHE A 304 2.87 -11.84 13.66
N ARG A 305 1.78 -11.23 13.22
CA ARG A 305 0.60 -11.95 12.72
C ARG A 305 0.93 -12.83 11.53
N GLY A 306 1.68 -12.32 10.54
CA GLY A 306 2.12 -13.09 9.39
C GLY A 306 2.99 -14.29 9.79
N LEU A 307 3.90 -14.13 10.74
CA LEU A 307 4.73 -15.22 11.28
C LEU A 307 3.91 -16.25 12.05
N ALA A 308 2.96 -15.82 12.89
CA ALA A 308 2.08 -16.71 13.62
C ALA A 308 1.19 -17.53 12.66
N ALA A 309 0.73 -16.93 11.55
CA ALA A 309 0.02 -17.66 10.50
C ALA A 309 0.88 -18.73 9.79
N GLN A 310 2.22 -18.62 9.90
CA GLN A 310 3.16 -19.65 9.44
C GLN A 310 3.56 -20.65 10.55
N GLY A 311 2.89 -20.61 11.70
CA GLY A 311 3.15 -21.50 12.84
C GLY A 311 4.33 -21.10 13.72
N VAL A 312 4.86 -19.89 13.58
CA VAL A 312 5.94 -19.38 14.45
C VAL A 312 5.36 -18.95 15.79
N VAL A 313 5.89 -19.52 16.88
CA VAL A 313 5.54 -19.12 18.23
C VAL A 313 6.41 -17.92 18.63
N LEU A 314 5.77 -16.84 19.05
CA LEU A 314 6.40 -15.62 19.53
C LEU A 314 6.12 -15.50 21.03
N ASP A 315 7.21 -15.38 21.81
CA ASP A 315 7.15 -15.16 23.26
C ASP A 315 7.97 -13.94 23.67
N LEU A 316 7.83 -13.49 24.91
CA LEU A 316 8.56 -12.31 25.40
C LEU A 316 10.08 -12.50 25.44
N PRO A 317 10.66 -13.67 25.78
CA PRO A 317 12.08 -13.94 25.63
C PRO A 317 12.57 -13.71 24.19
N LEU A 318 11.90 -14.26 23.20
CA LEU A 318 12.24 -14.05 21.78
C LEU A 318 12.13 -12.58 21.39
N VAL A 319 11.09 -11.86 21.82
CA VAL A 319 10.94 -10.41 21.54
C VAL A 319 12.13 -9.61 22.07
N ARG A 320 12.64 -9.93 23.27
CA ARG A 320 13.82 -9.26 23.84
C ARG A 320 15.08 -9.53 23.01
N VAL A 321 15.29 -10.77 22.58
CA VAL A 321 16.42 -11.12 21.71
C VAL A 321 16.29 -10.40 20.37
N LEU A 322 15.09 -10.35 19.82
CA LEU A 322 14.78 -9.69 18.55
C LEU A 322 15.10 -8.18 18.61
N VAL A 323 14.72 -7.48 19.69
CA VAL A 323 15.04 -6.05 19.87
C VAL A 323 16.55 -5.82 19.83
N ASN A 324 17.32 -6.64 20.53
CA ASN A 324 18.79 -6.52 20.53
C ASN A 324 19.39 -6.82 19.15
N ALA A 325 18.91 -7.86 18.47
CA ALA A 325 19.35 -8.19 17.12
C ALA A 325 19.01 -7.07 16.12
N TYR A 326 17.81 -6.51 16.22
CA TYR A 326 17.37 -5.36 15.43
C TYR A 326 18.28 -4.15 15.64
N GLN A 327 18.53 -3.76 16.90
CA GLN A 327 19.38 -2.62 17.22
C GLN A 327 20.81 -2.78 16.65
N ARG A 328 21.37 -3.98 16.73
CA ARG A 328 22.70 -4.23 16.14
C ARG A 328 22.71 -4.09 14.63
N ILE A 329 21.72 -4.68 13.96
CA ILE A 329 21.62 -4.65 12.48
C ILE A 329 21.37 -3.22 11.98
N VAL A 330 20.51 -2.46 12.65
CA VAL A 330 20.19 -1.10 12.19
C VAL A 330 21.37 -0.14 12.36
N LEU A 331 22.21 -0.33 13.36
CA LEU A 331 23.44 0.47 13.51
C LEU A 331 24.39 0.28 12.32
N ASP A 332 24.59 -0.96 11.88
CA ASP A 332 25.42 -1.25 10.70
C ASP A 332 24.80 -0.64 9.42
N LEU A 333 23.45 -0.64 9.31
CA LEU A 333 22.76 -0.01 8.19
C LEU A 333 22.78 1.52 8.23
N LEU A 334 22.78 2.15 9.40
CA LEU A 334 22.96 3.60 9.54
C LEU A 334 24.27 4.06 8.90
N ASP A 335 25.38 3.32 9.15
CA ASP A 335 26.68 3.64 8.56
C ASP A 335 26.67 3.45 7.04
N SER A 336 26.08 2.35 6.58
CA SER A 336 25.94 2.07 5.14
C SER A 336 25.13 3.15 4.41
N HIS A 337 24.00 3.57 4.99
CA HIS A 337 23.17 4.63 4.41
C HIS A 337 23.84 6.00 4.44
N ALA A 338 24.64 6.28 5.49
CA ALA A 338 25.40 7.53 5.54
C ALA A 338 26.47 7.59 4.44
N ALA A 339 27.16 6.48 4.17
CA ALA A 339 28.13 6.38 3.09
C ALA A 339 27.45 6.50 1.70
N ASP A 340 26.32 5.85 1.53
CA ASP A 340 25.53 5.93 0.27
C ASP A 340 25.04 7.35 0.02
N ALA A 341 24.47 8.01 1.04
CA ALA A 341 24.07 9.40 0.94
C ALA A 341 25.23 10.34 0.58
N ALA A 342 26.39 10.16 1.22
CA ALA A 342 27.57 11.01 0.98
C ALA A 342 28.09 10.89 -0.46
N ILE A 343 28.17 9.66 -1.01
CA ILE A 343 28.64 9.43 -2.38
C ILE A 343 27.65 10.05 -3.41
N ASN A 344 26.35 10.01 -3.12
CA ASN A 344 25.32 10.54 -4.00
C ASN A 344 25.03 12.05 -3.76
N GLY A 345 25.78 12.71 -2.89
CA GLY A 345 25.56 14.13 -2.57
C GLY A 345 24.23 14.41 -1.86
N LEU A 346 23.65 13.41 -1.20
CA LEU A 346 22.38 13.52 -0.48
C LEU A 346 22.64 13.88 0.99
N ARG A 347 21.71 14.64 1.56
CA ARG A 347 21.72 14.97 2.98
C ARG A 347 21.07 13.85 3.79
N ILE A 348 21.61 13.62 4.98
CA ILE A 348 21.07 12.70 5.99
C ILE A 348 21.26 13.34 7.38
N ASP A 349 20.21 13.38 8.18
CA ASP A 349 20.30 13.83 9.57
C ASP A 349 20.55 12.62 10.47
N ARG A 350 21.83 12.37 10.76
CA ARG A 350 22.26 11.25 11.59
C ARG A 350 21.62 11.26 12.98
N GLY A 351 21.47 12.45 13.58
CA GLY A 351 20.84 12.57 14.91
C GLY A 351 19.36 12.22 14.89
N ALA A 352 18.63 12.67 13.86
CA ALA A 352 17.23 12.31 13.68
C ALA A 352 17.07 10.82 13.38
N GLU A 353 17.99 10.20 12.63
CA GLU A 353 17.94 8.77 12.35
C GLU A 353 18.22 7.91 13.59
N THR A 354 19.18 8.30 14.43
CA THR A 354 19.44 7.62 15.71
C THR A 354 18.20 7.68 16.61
N ARG A 355 17.59 8.86 16.76
CA ARG A 355 16.31 8.98 17.52
C ARG A 355 15.18 8.12 16.94
N ALA A 356 15.12 7.97 15.62
CA ALA A 356 14.13 7.08 14.98
C ALA A 356 14.38 5.61 15.35
N VAL A 357 15.63 5.17 15.38
CA VAL A 357 16.00 3.80 15.78
C VAL A 357 15.57 3.52 17.22
N ASP A 358 15.82 4.45 18.15
CA ASP A 358 15.40 4.30 19.55
C ASP A 358 13.87 4.22 19.67
N CYS A 359 13.14 5.07 18.93
CA CYS A 359 11.69 5.02 18.86
C CYS A 359 11.21 3.66 18.34
N PHE A 360 11.77 3.17 17.25
CA PHE A 360 11.37 1.89 16.65
C PHE A 360 11.71 0.68 17.53
N ALA A 361 12.81 0.72 18.27
CA ALA A 361 13.13 -0.32 19.26
C ALA A 361 12.07 -0.39 20.36
N GLY A 362 11.61 0.78 20.84
CA GLY A 362 10.48 0.87 21.78
C GLY A 362 9.18 0.33 21.20
N CYS A 363 8.85 0.70 19.95
CA CYS A 363 7.67 0.21 19.23
C CYS A 363 7.70 -1.31 19.06
N LEU A 364 8.87 -1.88 18.74
CA LEU A 364 9.03 -3.32 18.56
C LEU A 364 8.80 -4.08 19.88
N LEU A 365 9.33 -3.56 20.99
CA LEU A 365 9.13 -4.16 22.31
C LEU A 365 7.64 -4.10 22.72
N GLU A 366 7.00 -2.96 22.50
CA GLU A 366 5.58 -2.77 22.80
C GLU A 366 4.68 -3.67 21.94
N ALA A 367 4.94 -3.71 20.63
CA ALA A 367 4.22 -4.59 19.71
C ALA A 367 4.37 -6.06 20.12
N GLY A 368 5.57 -6.48 20.53
CA GLY A 368 5.81 -7.83 21.01
C GLY A 368 5.03 -8.16 22.27
N ARG A 369 5.01 -7.25 23.25
CA ARG A 369 4.19 -7.41 24.47
C ARG A 369 2.71 -7.51 24.12
N ARG A 370 2.20 -6.57 23.34
CA ARG A 370 0.81 -6.56 22.92
C ARG A 370 0.43 -7.84 22.15
N PHE A 371 1.30 -8.32 21.28
CA PHE A 371 1.04 -9.55 20.53
C PHE A 371 0.95 -10.79 21.42
N VAL A 372 1.78 -10.86 22.48
CA VAL A 372 1.83 -12.03 23.39
C VAL A 372 0.76 -11.97 24.48
N GLU A 373 0.44 -10.76 24.97
CA GLU A 373 -0.42 -10.56 26.15
C GLU A 373 -1.88 -10.25 25.80
N ASP A 374 -2.15 -9.69 24.60
CA ASP A 374 -3.51 -9.36 24.16
C ASP A 374 -4.18 -10.56 23.48
N ASP A 375 -5.32 -10.99 24.03
CA ASP A 375 -6.15 -12.04 23.43
C ASP A 375 -6.84 -11.58 22.11
N ARG A 376 -6.82 -10.29 21.81
CA ARG A 376 -7.56 -9.70 20.69
C ARG A 376 -6.71 -8.72 19.91
N LEU A 377 -6.10 -9.21 18.83
CA LEU A 377 -5.58 -8.33 17.79
C LEU A 377 -6.73 -7.75 16.94
N PRO A 378 -6.60 -6.52 16.40
CA PRO A 378 -7.59 -5.97 15.48
C PRO A 378 -7.88 -6.96 14.35
N PRO A 379 -9.14 -7.28 14.04
CA PRO A 379 -9.47 -8.22 12.99
C PRO A 379 -9.07 -7.67 11.61
N LEU A 380 -8.75 -8.56 10.69
CA LEU A 380 -8.61 -8.22 9.28
C LEU A 380 -10.00 -7.95 8.66
N THR A 381 -10.05 -7.23 7.55
CA THR A 381 -11.30 -7.08 6.79
C THR A 381 -11.79 -8.44 6.28
N PRO A 382 -13.10 -8.65 6.15
CA PRO A 382 -13.59 -9.77 5.35
C PRO A 382 -13.18 -9.59 3.89
N THR A 383 -13.05 -10.68 3.15
CA THR A 383 -12.85 -10.59 1.69
C THR A 383 -14.16 -10.21 0.99
N TRP A 384 -14.08 -9.59 -0.19
CA TRP A 384 -15.29 -9.32 -0.96
C TRP A 384 -15.94 -10.59 -1.51
N ASP A 385 -15.19 -11.67 -1.70
CA ASP A 385 -15.76 -12.97 -2.06
C ASP A 385 -16.62 -13.52 -0.91
N GLU A 386 -16.17 -13.43 0.35
CA GLU A 386 -16.97 -13.79 1.53
C GLU A 386 -18.21 -12.91 1.68
N VAL A 387 -18.06 -11.59 1.49
CA VAL A 387 -19.19 -10.66 1.58
C VAL A 387 -20.26 -11.01 0.54
N CYS A 388 -19.85 -11.19 -0.73
CA CYS A 388 -20.80 -11.51 -1.81
C CYS A 388 -21.37 -12.93 -1.71
N GLN A 389 -20.65 -13.88 -1.10
CA GLN A 389 -21.19 -15.20 -0.84
C GLN A 389 -22.36 -15.16 0.16
N ARG A 390 -22.24 -14.33 1.21
CA ARG A 390 -23.27 -14.20 2.25
C ARG A 390 -24.34 -13.16 1.93
N VAL A 391 -23.97 -12.08 1.22
CA VAL A 391 -24.85 -10.99 0.79
C VAL A 391 -24.60 -10.74 -0.70
N PRO A 392 -25.23 -11.51 -1.61
CA PRO A 392 -24.92 -11.51 -3.05
C PRO A 392 -25.03 -10.15 -3.74
N ASP A 393 -25.88 -9.25 -3.24
CA ASP A 393 -26.11 -7.91 -3.77
C ASP A 393 -25.26 -6.82 -3.07
N ALA A 394 -24.36 -7.18 -2.15
CA ALA A 394 -23.61 -6.20 -1.34
C ALA A 394 -22.82 -5.19 -2.21
N ALA A 395 -22.13 -5.66 -3.23
CA ALA A 395 -21.37 -4.80 -4.12
C ALA A 395 -22.30 -3.85 -4.93
N ALA A 396 -23.44 -4.35 -5.41
CA ALA A 396 -24.44 -3.53 -6.10
C ALA A 396 -25.05 -2.48 -5.15
N ARG A 397 -25.34 -2.86 -3.90
CA ARG A 397 -25.81 -1.93 -2.85
C ARG A 397 -24.79 -0.85 -2.54
N LEU A 398 -23.49 -1.20 -2.51
CA LEU A 398 -22.42 -0.20 -2.34
C LEU A 398 -22.42 0.79 -3.50
N ALA A 399 -22.52 0.31 -4.75
CA ALA A 399 -22.57 1.18 -5.91
C ALA A 399 -23.81 2.10 -5.89
N ALA A 400 -24.96 1.59 -5.47
CA ALA A 400 -26.18 2.38 -5.32
C ALA A 400 -26.05 3.44 -4.20
N ALA A 401 -25.44 3.08 -3.06
CA ALA A 401 -25.17 4.00 -1.97
C ALA A 401 -24.26 5.16 -2.39
N VAL A 402 -23.16 4.86 -3.10
CA VAL A 402 -22.23 5.87 -3.65
C VAL A 402 -22.94 6.80 -4.63
N ALA A 403 -23.77 6.26 -5.52
CA ALA A 403 -24.54 7.06 -6.46
C ALA A 403 -25.57 7.96 -5.77
N ALA A 404 -26.24 7.46 -4.72
CA ALA A 404 -27.22 8.21 -3.95
C ALA A 404 -26.58 9.33 -3.12
N ASP A 405 -25.44 9.06 -2.44
CA ASP A 405 -24.70 10.09 -1.70
C ASP A 405 -24.23 11.24 -2.62
N ARG A 406 -23.86 10.91 -3.87
CA ARG A 406 -23.51 11.92 -4.89
C ARG A 406 -24.75 12.71 -5.36
N ALA A 407 -25.89 12.06 -5.58
CA ALA A 407 -27.12 12.69 -6.07
C ALA A 407 -27.69 13.68 -5.03
N ASP A 408 -27.60 13.37 -3.75
CA ASP A 408 -28.04 14.24 -2.65
C ASP A 408 -27.28 15.59 -2.58
N LEU A 409 -26.15 15.73 -3.29
CA LEU A 409 -25.41 16.99 -3.41
C LEU A 409 -25.84 17.81 -4.62
N GLY A 410 -26.39 17.18 -5.69
CA GLY A 410 -26.82 17.86 -6.91
C GLY A 410 -28.24 18.44 -6.84
N GLY A 411 -28.96 18.21 -5.75
CA GLY A 411 -30.34 18.69 -5.51
C GLY A 411 -30.44 19.91 -4.58
N ALA A 412 -29.33 20.66 -4.36
CA ALA A 412 -29.35 21.87 -3.53
C ALA A 412 -28.90 23.09 -4.32
#